data_93bc735c96cfd46ceea1b9c86563d30b
#
_entry.id   93bc735c96cfd46ceea1b9c86563d30b
#
_cell.length_a   1.000
_cell.length_b   1.000
_cell.length_c   1.000
_cell.angle_alpha   90.00
_cell.angle_beta   90.00
_cell.angle_gamma   90.00
#
_symmetry.space_group_name_H-M   'P 1'
#
loop_
_entity.id
_entity.type
_entity.pdbx_description
1 polymer ?
#
loop_
_entity_poly.entity_id
_entity_poly.type
_entity_poly.pdbx_seq_one_letter_code
_entity_poly.pdbx_strand_id
1 'polypeptide(L)'
;MNSHRIVAALLGAIVLASCEKNAVQVLPSAELPGARIKFFNFGVGAPAVNFYANDTKVTAIGSGTGSESSSGVAYGGGGAGGVYTGIAPGQHTLTGRISAAGADKNLPIATLPATIEDGKYYSFYMSGIYNTTTKTSDAFIVEDPVVPPTDYTTAQVRFVQAISNATNLLTLYALNTTDSTTTTIGGPIAYKAASGFTAVPAGIYNLYARYTDSTTNKVSRNAVTILGGRMYTIGARGNITVASGTTAPALDNTANR
;
A
#
# COMPACT_ATOMS: atom_id res chain seq x y z
N MET A 1 -15.89 -25.54 64.36
CA MET A 1 -15.07 -24.36 64.04
C MET A 1 -14.09 -24.59 62.86
N ASN A 2 -14.20 -25.72 62.13
CA ASN A 2 -13.24 -26.06 61.07
C ASN A 2 -13.78 -25.99 59.62
N SER A 3 -15.10 -25.96 59.44
CA SER A 3 -15.71 -25.98 58.10
C SER A 3 -15.52 -24.66 57.29
N HIS A 4 -15.57 -23.51 57.98
CA HIS A 4 -15.39 -22.21 57.30
C HIS A 4 -13.94 -21.94 56.84
N ARG A 5 -12.96 -22.54 57.51
CA ARG A 5 -11.54 -22.43 57.12
C ARG A 5 -11.21 -23.27 55.88
N ILE A 6 -11.87 -24.42 55.73
CA ILE A 6 -11.71 -25.30 54.57
C ILE A 6 -12.36 -24.66 53.32
N VAL A 7 -13.55 -24.06 53.47
CA VAL A 7 -14.23 -23.35 52.35
C VAL A 7 -13.43 -22.13 51.91
N ALA A 8 -12.85 -21.37 52.84
CA ALA A 8 -12.02 -20.21 52.48
C ALA A 8 -10.72 -20.62 51.74
N ALA A 9 -10.09 -21.75 52.15
CA ALA A 9 -8.91 -22.28 51.48
C ALA A 9 -9.22 -22.82 50.09
N LEU A 10 -10.37 -23.46 49.87
CA LEU A 10 -10.83 -23.93 48.56
C LEU A 10 -11.17 -22.77 47.58
N LEU A 11 -11.82 -21.71 48.10
CA LEU A 11 -12.07 -20.50 47.30
C LEU A 11 -10.80 -19.76 46.90
N GLY A 12 -9.79 -19.70 47.82
CA GLY A 12 -8.49 -19.13 47.52
C GLY A 12 -7.70 -19.91 46.46
N ALA A 13 -7.79 -21.25 46.44
CA ALA A 13 -7.13 -22.08 45.44
C ALA A 13 -7.76 -21.95 44.03
N ILE A 14 -9.08 -21.72 43.95
CA ILE A 14 -9.78 -21.52 42.63
C ILE A 14 -9.39 -20.17 42.01
N VAL A 15 -9.14 -19.12 42.82
CA VAL A 15 -8.72 -17.81 42.32
C VAL A 15 -7.28 -17.84 41.80
N LEU A 16 -6.40 -18.64 42.39
CA LEU A 16 -5.01 -18.81 41.96
C LEU A 16 -4.89 -19.66 40.66
N ALA A 17 -5.79 -20.60 40.45
CA ALA A 17 -5.81 -21.41 39.22
C ALA A 17 -6.35 -20.67 37.99
N SER A 18 -7.00 -19.51 38.18
CA SER A 18 -7.52 -18.68 37.07
C SER A 18 -6.44 -17.80 36.45
N CYS A 19 -5.27 -17.64 37.04
CA CYS A 19 -4.20 -16.81 36.56
C CYS A 19 -3.30 -17.49 35.49
N GLU A 20 -3.41 -18.80 35.28
CA GLU A 20 -2.58 -19.49 34.29
C GLU A 20 -3.05 -19.26 32.82
N LYS A 21 -4.24 -18.67 32.60
CA LYS A 21 -4.71 -18.32 31.24
C LYS A 21 -4.29 -16.94 30.77
N ASN A 22 -3.64 -16.16 31.59
CA ASN A 22 -2.88 -14.98 31.17
C ASN A 22 -1.42 -15.36 30.87
N ALA A 23 -1.23 -16.51 30.25
CA ALA A 23 0.06 -16.86 29.70
C ALA A 23 0.51 -15.69 28.81
N VAL A 24 1.68 -15.13 29.11
CA VAL A 24 2.37 -14.21 28.21
C VAL A 24 2.31 -14.83 26.82
N GLN A 25 1.52 -14.24 25.93
CA GLN A 25 1.45 -14.71 24.57
C GLN A 25 2.85 -14.53 23.99
N VAL A 26 3.59 -15.62 23.87
CA VAL A 26 4.89 -15.60 23.22
C VAL A 26 4.63 -15.28 21.77
N LEU A 27 4.79 -14.00 21.43
CA LEU A 27 4.75 -13.61 20.02
C LEU A 27 5.91 -14.30 19.30
N PRO A 28 5.68 -14.88 18.13
CA PRO A 28 6.76 -15.45 17.34
C PRO A 28 7.87 -14.41 17.18
N SER A 29 9.08 -14.72 17.57
CA SER A 29 10.24 -13.83 17.41
C SER A 29 10.72 -13.71 15.97
N ALA A 30 10.22 -14.57 15.08
CA ALA A 30 10.47 -14.54 13.64
C ALA A 30 9.26 -13.95 12.87
N GLU A 31 9.53 -13.34 11.73
CA GLU A 31 8.45 -12.97 10.80
C GLU A 31 7.61 -14.21 10.48
N LEU A 32 6.29 -14.05 10.48
CA LEU A 32 5.40 -15.13 10.06
C LEU A 32 5.77 -15.56 8.63
N PRO A 33 5.87 -16.88 8.34
CA PRO A 33 6.11 -17.35 7.00
C PRO A 33 5.01 -16.86 6.05
N GLY A 34 5.35 -16.73 4.77
CA GLY A 34 4.44 -16.24 3.75
C GLY A 34 4.89 -14.92 3.14
N ALA A 35 4.19 -14.52 2.09
CA ALA A 35 4.42 -13.26 1.40
C ALA A 35 3.68 -12.09 2.05
N ARG A 36 4.00 -10.89 1.60
CA ARG A 36 3.38 -9.65 2.06
C ARG A 36 2.89 -8.87 0.84
N ILE A 37 1.71 -8.27 0.95
CA ILE A 37 1.12 -7.50 -0.15
C ILE A 37 0.45 -6.23 0.36
N LYS A 38 0.59 -5.13 -0.40
CA LYS A 38 -0.17 -3.88 -0.24
C LYS A 38 -1.15 -3.72 -1.38
N PHE A 39 -2.22 -2.98 -1.14
CA PHE A 39 -3.25 -2.72 -2.15
C PHE A 39 -3.52 -1.22 -2.26
N PHE A 40 -3.58 -0.71 -3.49
CA PHE A 40 -3.83 0.70 -3.78
C PHE A 40 -4.98 0.86 -4.79
N ASN A 41 -5.89 1.80 -4.52
CA ASN A 41 -6.90 2.23 -5.47
C ASN A 41 -6.42 3.51 -6.18
N PHE A 42 -5.78 3.35 -7.34
CA PHE A 42 -5.35 4.42 -8.24
C PHE A 42 -6.22 4.51 -9.49
N GLY A 43 -7.37 3.84 -9.51
CA GLY A 43 -8.36 3.88 -10.58
C GLY A 43 -9.06 5.23 -10.65
N VAL A 44 -8.76 6.01 -11.69
CA VAL A 44 -9.33 7.35 -11.91
C VAL A 44 -10.83 7.27 -12.16
N GLY A 45 -11.62 7.89 -11.29
CA GLY A 45 -13.08 7.84 -11.36
C GLY A 45 -13.71 6.53 -10.89
N ALA A 46 -12.90 5.57 -10.43
CA ALA A 46 -13.42 4.33 -9.88
C ALA A 46 -14.10 4.54 -8.52
N PRO A 47 -15.15 3.76 -8.22
CA PRO A 47 -15.73 3.75 -6.88
C PRO A 47 -14.75 3.19 -5.84
N ALA A 48 -15.04 3.40 -4.55
CA ALA A 48 -14.30 2.77 -3.47
C ALA A 48 -14.48 1.25 -3.52
N VAL A 49 -13.39 0.51 -3.24
CA VAL A 49 -13.37 -0.95 -3.34
C VAL A 49 -12.84 -1.60 -2.07
N ASN A 50 -13.25 -2.85 -1.83
CA ASN A 50 -12.51 -3.79 -1.01
C ASN A 50 -11.67 -4.68 -1.91
N PHE A 51 -10.45 -5.02 -1.47
CA PHE A 51 -9.59 -5.93 -2.21
C PHE A 51 -9.70 -7.35 -1.66
N TYR A 52 -9.56 -8.31 -2.57
CA TYR A 52 -9.68 -9.73 -2.29
C TYR A 52 -8.53 -10.50 -2.94
N ALA A 53 -8.08 -11.55 -2.26
CA ALA A 53 -7.26 -12.61 -2.83
C ALA A 53 -8.15 -13.86 -2.95
N ASN A 54 -8.46 -14.27 -4.16
CA ASN A 54 -9.55 -15.21 -4.47
C ASN A 54 -10.86 -14.64 -3.87
N ASP A 55 -11.50 -15.38 -2.98
CA ASP A 55 -12.74 -14.94 -2.30
C ASP A 55 -12.50 -14.41 -0.88
N THR A 56 -11.25 -14.41 -0.42
CA THR A 56 -10.89 -13.86 0.89
C THR A 56 -10.67 -12.36 0.81
N LYS A 57 -11.46 -11.59 1.56
CA LYS A 57 -11.26 -10.14 1.69
C LYS A 57 -9.96 -9.87 2.46
N VAL A 58 -9.07 -9.07 1.88
CA VAL A 58 -7.75 -8.74 2.46
C VAL A 58 -7.63 -7.28 2.91
N THR A 59 -8.62 -6.45 2.61
CA THR A 59 -8.66 -5.03 3.02
C THR A 59 -9.97 -4.72 3.74
N ALA A 60 -10.10 -5.14 4.99
CA ALA A 60 -11.21 -4.72 5.83
C ALA A 60 -10.86 -3.41 6.53
N ILE A 61 -11.83 -2.49 6.62
CA ILE A 61 -11.74 -1.30 7.46
C ILE A 61 -12.55 -1.57 8.72
N GLY A 62 -11.87 -1.60 9.86
CA GLY A 62 -12.53 -1.78 11.14
C GLY A 62 -13.54 -0.68 11.43
N SER A 63 -14.57 -1.00 12.20
CA SER A 63 -15.57 -0.06 12.67
C SER A 63 -15.66 -0.07 14.19
N GLY A 64 -15.72 1.11 14.80
CA GLY A 64 -15.95 1.25 16.24
C GLY A 64 -17.34 0.78 16.71
N THR A 65 -18.24 0.45 15.80
CA THR A 65 -19.61 -0.03 16.11
C THR A 65 -19.74 -1.55 16.08
N GLY A 66 -18.65 -2.29 15.89
CA GLY A 66 -18.68 -3.76 15.75
C GLY A 66 -19.14 -4.26 14.38
N SER A 67 -19.52 -3.38 13.46
CA SER A 67 -19.84 -3.69 12.08
C SER A 67 -18.73 -3.17 11.16
N GLU A 68 -18.44 -3.91 10.09
CA GLU A 68 -17.45 -3.47 9.10
C GLU A 68 -17.88 -2.16 8.42
N SER A 69 -16.95 -1.23 8.26
CA SER A 69 -17.19 -0.01 7.48
C SER A 69 -17.48 -0.35 6.02
N SER A 70 -18.54 0.24 5.47
CA SER A 70 -18.90 0.10 4.04
C SER A 70 -18.08 0.99 3.11
N SER A 71 -17.20 1.85 3.63
CA SER A 71 -16.52 2.89 2.83
C SER A 71 -15.48 2.32 1.85
N GLY A 72 -14.85 1.17 2.14
CA GLY A 72 -13.80 0.60 1.29
C GLY A 72 -12.58 1.51 1.11
N VAL A 73 -11.72 1.17 0.16
CA VAL A 73 -10.53 1.94 -0.21
C VAL A 73 -10.90 2.91 -1.33
N ALA A 74 -10.96 4.20 -1.01
CA ALA A 74 -11.25 5.26 -1.97
C ALA A 74 -10.09 5.50 -2.94
N TYR A 75 -10.35 6.21 -4.05
CA TYR A 75 -9.34 6.66 -5.01
C TYR A 75 -8.20 7.42 -4.31
N GLY A 76 -6.98 7.08 -4.64
CA GLY A 76 -5.76 7.61 -4.01
C GLY A 76 -5.43 6.97 -2.66
N GLY A 77 -6.25 6.05 -2.16
CA GLY A 77 -6.05 5.38 -0.90
C GLY A 77 -5.32 4.04 -1.01
N GLY A 78 -4.70 3.64 0.10
CA GLY A 78 -4.14 2.30 0.29
C GLY A 78 -4.98 1.49 1.27
N GLY A 79 -5.15 0.21 1.00
CA GLY A 79 -5.77 -0.74 1.91
C GLY A 79 -5.05 -0.75 3.27
N ALA A 80 -5.80 -0.76 4.36
CA ALA A 80 -5.26 -0.72 5.73
C ALA A 80 -4.21 0.42 5.94
N GLY A 81 -4.42 1.59 5.30
CA GLY A 81 -3.46 2.70 5.38
C GLY A 81 -2.18 2.51 4.58
N GLY A 82 -2.13 1.57 3.64
CA GLY A 82 -0.96 1.30 2.80
C GLY A 82 0.11 0.43 3.48
N VAL A 83 -0.24 -0.29 4.55
CA VAL A 83 0.65 -1.27 5.19
C VAL A 83 0.53 -2.64 4.52
N TYR A 84 1.56 -3.48 4.72
CA TYR A 84 1.54 -4.86 4.22
C TYR A 84 0.57 -5.73 5.02
N THR A 85 -0.18 -6.56 4.30
CA THR A 85 -0.92 -7.68 4.85
C THR A 85 -0.28 -9.01 4.44
N GLY A 86 -0.43 -10.05 5.25
CA GLY A 86 0.04 -11.40 4.92
C GLY A 86 -0.82 -12.02 3.82
N ILE A 87 -0.18 -12.75 2.91
CA ILE A 87 -0.83 -13.53 1.86
C ILE A 87 -0.09 -14.86 1.71
N ALA A 88 -0.84 -15.95 1.52
CA ALA A 88 -0.23 -17.25 1.27
C ALA A 88 0.50 -17.26 -0.09
N PRO A 89 1.63 -17.97 -0.22
CA PRO A 89 2.23 -18.20 -1.52
C PRO A 89 1.30 -19.02 -2.43
N GLY A 90 1.48 -18.89 -3.74
CA GLY A 90 0.71 -19.63 -4.75
C GLY A 90 -0.01 -18.76 -5.75
N GLN A 91 -0.91 -19.38 -6.50
CA GLN A 91 -1.73 -18.70 -7.49
C GLN A 91 -2.93 -18.02 -6.84
N HIS A 92 -3.11 -16.73 -7.14
CA HIS A 92 -4.23 -15.94 -6.66
C HIS A 92 -4.89 -15.17 -7.79
N THR A 93 -6.20 -14.99 -7.69
CA THR A 93 -6.93 -13.97 -8.45
C THR A 93 -7.15 -12.78 -7.51
N LEU A 94 -6.39 -11.72 -7.73
CA LEU A 94 -6.50 -10.47 -6.97
C LEU A 94 -7.60 -9.62 -7.59
N THR A 95 -8.56 -9.13 -6.78
CA THR A 95 -9.67 -8.32 -7.27
C THR A 95 -9.92 -7.10 -6.41
N GLY A 96 -10.30 -5.99 -7.06
CA GLY A 96 -10.93 -4.83 -6.44
C GLY A 96 -12.44 -4.89 -6.67
N ARG A 97 -13.23 -5.03 -5.61
CA ARG A 97 -14.71 -5.17 -5.68
C ARG A 97 -15.38 -3.97 -5.03
N ILE A 98 -16.43 -3.45 -5.65
CA ILE A 98 -17.17 -2.27 -5.16
C ILE A 98 -17.64 -2.50 -3.72
N SER A 99 -17.31 -1.55 -2.83
CA SER A 99 -17.65 -1.63 -1.41
C SER A 99 -19.03 -1.07 -1.08
N ALA A 100 -19.50 -0.06 -1.84
CA ALA A 100 -20.76 0.62 -1.58
C ALA A 100 -21.96 -0.33 -1.67
N ALA A 101 -22.94 -0.09 -0.81
CA ALA A 101 -24.22 -0.77 -0.89
C ALA A 101 -24.96 -0.41 -2.19
N GLY A 102 -25.68 -1.35 -2.79
CA GLY A 102 -26.43 -1.17 -4.03
C GLY A 102 -26.32 -2.37 -4.96
N ALA A 103 -26.85 -2.22 -6.17
CA ALA A 103 -26.90 -3.31 -7.17
C ALA A 103 -25.50 -3.82 -7.56
N ASP A 104 -24.48 -2.95 -7.53
CA ASP A 104 -23.11 -3.26 -7.91
C ASP A 104 -22.22 -3.66 -6.72
N LYS A 105 -22.77 -3.85 -5.52
CA LYS A 105 -21.98 -4.28 -4.36
C LYS A 105 -21.27 -5.61 -4.66
N ASN A 106 -19.98 -5.66 -4.34
CA ASN A 106 -19.09 -6.80 -4.60
C ASN A 106 -18.82 -7.10 -6.08
N LEU A 107 -19.28 -6.25 -7.01
CA LEU A 107 -18.90 -6.38 -8.42
C LEU A 107 -17.37 -6.20 -8.56
N PRO A 108 -16.63 -7.16 -9.13
CA PRO A 108 -15.21 -7.00 -9.40
C PRO A 108 -15.02 -6.03 -10.58
N ILE A 109 -14.37 -4.90 -10.31
CA ILE A 109 -14.06 -3.87 -11.31
C ILE A 109 -12.59 -3.88 -11.73
N ALA A 110 -11.75 -4.58 -10.99
CA ALA A 110 -10.36 -4.86 -11.37
C ALA A 110 -10.06 -6.31 -11.01
N THR A 111 -9.42 -7.04 -11.91
CA THR A 111 -9.09 -8.46 -11.75
C THR A 111 -7.71 -8.74 -12.33
N LEU A 112 -6.87 -9.40 -11.56
CA LEU A 112 -5.50 -9.76 -11.97
C LEU A 112 -5.13 -11.15 -11.43
N PRO A 113 -4.90 -12.15 -12.28
CA PRO A 113 -4.21 -13.38 -11.88
C PRO A 113 -2.75 -13.07 -11.52
N ALA A 114 -2.27 -13.57 -10.39
CA ALA A 114 -0.91 -13.36 -9.92
C ALA A 114 -0.36 -14.60 -9.23
N THR A 115 0.94 -14.86 -9.42
CA THR A 115 1.70 -15.84 -8.66
C THR A 115 2.42 -15.11 -7.54
N ILE A 116 2.16 -15.51 -6.31
CA ILE A 116 2.78 -14.96 -5.10
C ILE A 116 3.84 -15.95 -4.62
N GLU A 117 5.09 -15.51 -4.54
CA GLU A 117 6.21 -16.31 -4.06
C GLU A 117 6.40 -16.11 -2.56
N ASP A 118 6.83 -17.19 -1.88
CA ASP A 118 7.07 -17.14 -0.44
C ASP A 118 8.20 -16.16 -0.07
N GLY A 119 8.05 -15.47 1.06
CA GLY A 119 9.02 -14.51 1.58
C GLY A 119 9.11 -13.19 0.81
N LYS A 120 8.39 -13.04 -0.30
CA LYS A 120 8.42 -11.81 -1.11
C LYS A 120 7.38 -10.79 -0.69
N TYR A 121 7.62 -9.55 -1.12
CA TYR A 121 6.76 -8.40 -0.88
C TYR A 121 6.23 -7.86 -2.20
N TYR A 122 4.96 -7.44 -2.20
CA TYR A 122 4.27 -7.00 -3.41
C TYR A 122 3.43 -5.74 -3.15
N SER A 123 3.22 -4.95 -4.20
CA SER A 123 2.20 -3.90 -4.24
C SER A 123 1.27 -4.13 -5.41
N PHE A 124 -0.02 -4.27 -5.13
CA PHE A 124 -1.09 -4.34 -6.12
C PHE A 124 -1.69 -2.95 -6.32
N TYR A 125 -1.83 -2.55 -7.56
CA TYR A 125 -2.44 -1.29 -7.96
C TYR A 125 -3.65 -1.55 -8.85
N MET A 126 -4.85 -1.19 -8.39
CA MET A 126 -5.98 -0.93 -9.26
C MET A 126 -5.73 0.44 -9.88
N SER A 127 -5.72 0.57 -11.21
CA SER A 127 -5.26 1.78 -11.90
C SER A 127 -6.02 2.02 -13.20
N GLY A 128 -5.57 3.00 -13.97
CA GLY A 128 -6.22 3.38 -15.21
C GLY A 128 -7.44 4.27 -15.02
N ILE A 129 -8.14 4.55 -16.10
CA ILE A 129 -9.39 5.32 -16.09
C ILE A 129 -10.55 4.33 -16.05
N TYR A 130 -11.39 4.45 -15.01
CA TYR A 130 -12.55 3.58 -14.83
C TYR A 130 -13.55 3.74 -15.99
N ASN A 131 -13.89 2.64 -16.62
CA ASN A 131 -14.92 2.60 -17.65
C ASN A 131 -16.28 2.36 -17.00
N THR A 132 -17.16 3.38 -17.02
CA THR A 132 -18.47 3.32 -16.40
C THR A 132 -19.46 2.41 -17.15
N THR A 133 -19.24 2.16 -18.43
CA THR A 133 -20.10 1.28 -19.26
C THR A 133 -19.80 -0.19 -18.99
N THR A 134 -18.52 -0.58 -19.05
CA THR A 134 -18.08 -1.95 -18.78
C THR A 134 -17.86 -2.21 -17.30
N LYS A 135 -17.87 -1.17 -16.46
CA LYS A 135 -17.57 -1.21 -15.01
C LYS A 135 -16.22 -1.86 -14.72
N THR A 136 -15.19 -1.45 -15.44
CA THR A 136 -13.84 -2.02 -15.33
C THR A 136 -12.78 -0.95 -15.12
N SER A 137 -11.77 -1.28 -14.33
CA SER A 137 -10.50 -0.60 -14.18
C SER A 137 -9.36 -1.55 -14.53
N ASP A 138 -8.21 -1.00 -14.81
CA ASP A 138 -6.99 -1.76 -15.03
C ASP A 138 -6.36 -2.19 -13.69
N ALA A 139 -5.48 -3.18 -13.72
CA ALA A 139 -4.73 -3.60 -12.55
C ALA A 139 -3.33 -4.10 -12.92
N PHE A 140 -2.40 -3.98 -11.99
CA PHE A 140 -1.07 -4.58 -12.07
C PHE A 140 -0.49 -4.83 -10.67
N ILE A 141 0.55 -5.65 -10.62
CA ILE A 141 1.30 -5.96 -9.42
C ILE A 141 2.78 -5.71 -9.68
N VAL A 142 3.50 -5.23 -8.69
CA VAL A 142 4.97 -5.13 -8.71
C VAL A 142 5.53 -5.81 -7.48
N GLU A 143 6.66 -6.48 -7.64
CA GLU A 143 7.45 -6.95 -6.51
C GLU A 143 8.10 -5.76 -5.81
N ASP A 144 8.14 -5.79 -4.48
CA ASP A 144 8.77 -4.80 -3.62
C ASP A 144 10.06 -5.39 -3.03
N PRO A 145 11.18 -5.41 -3.77
CA PRO A 145 12.40 -6.00 -3.25
C PRO A 145 12.84 -5.28 -1.98
N VAL A 146 13.29 -6.06 -1.00
CA VAL A 146 13.82 -5.49 0.25
C VAL A 146 15.26 -5.07 0.01
N VAL A 147 15.46 -3.76 -0.06
CA VAL A 147 16.78 -3.12 -0.22
C VAL A 147 17.02 -2.22 1.00
N PRO A 148 17.50 -2.77 2.14
CA PRO A 148 17.72 -1.98 3.33
C PRO A 148 18.71 -0.84 3.04
N PRO A 149 18.49 0.38 3.56
CA PRO A 149 19.49 1.42 3.54
C PRO A 149 20.75 0.96 4.27
N THR A 150 21.91 1.35 3.78
CA THR A 150 23.22 1.00 4.38
C THR A 150 23.53 1.79 5.64
N ASP A 151 22.87 2.94 5.80
CA ASP A 151 23.01 3.84 6.94
C ASP A 151 21.71 4.61 7.20
N TYR A 152 21.72 5.46 8.23
CA TYR A 152 20.56 6.28 8.63
C TYR A 152 20.56 7.68 7.99
N THR A 153 21.55 8.00 7.16
CA THR A 153 21.63 9.29 6.45
C THR A 153 20.96 9.26 5.10
N THR A 154 20.74 8.06 4.55
CA THR A 154 20.11 7.83 3.26
C THR A 154 18.82 7.01 3.38
N ALA A 155 17.93 7.17 2.41
CA ALA A 155 16.76 6.33 2.18
C ALA A 155 16.88 5.63 0.83
N GLN A 156 16.19 4.50 0.67
CA GLN A 156 16.00 3.85 -0.63
C GLN A 156 14.65 4.30 -1.20
N VAL A 157 14.67 4.93 -2.36
CA VAL A 157 13.47 5.47 -3.02
C VAL A 157 13.32 4.88 -4.41
N ARG A 158 12.12 4.46 -4.77
CA ARG A 158 11.79 4.02 -6.13
C ARG A 158 10.55 4.71 -6.66
N PHE A 159 10.32 4.60 -7.96
CA PHE A 159 9.20 5.17 -8.67
C PHE A 159 8.29 4.06 -9.24
N VAL A 160 6.97 4.23 -9.15
CA VAL A 160 5.94 3.37 -9.78
C VAL A 160 5.05 4.23 -10.66
N GLN A 161 4.85 3.81 -11.92
CA GLN A 161 4.05 4.54 -12.90
C GLN A 161 2.67 3.89 -13.06
N ALA A 162 1.62 4.55 -12.51
CA ALA A 162 0.23 4.10 -12.61
C ALA A 162 -0.69 5.06 -13.38
N ILE A 163 -0.13 6.00 -14.16
CA ILE A 163 -0.91 6.90 -15.05
C ILE A 163 -1.07 6.23 -16.41
N SER A 164 -2.26 5.70 -16.71
CA SER A 164 -2.51 4.90 -17.90
C SER A 164 -2.48 5.68 -19.22
N ASN A 165 -2.78 6.96 -19.17
CA ASN A 165 -2.82 7.82 -20.35
C ASN A 165 -1.59 8.74 -20.50
N ALA A 166 -0.50 8.41 -19.82
CA ALA A 166 0.80 9.01 -20.11
C ALA A 166 1.27 8.59 -21.52
N THR A 167 1.59 9.55 -22.37
CA THR A 167 1.92 9.30 -23.78
C THR A 167 3.38 8.90 -24.00
N ASN A 168 4.23 8.99 -22.97
CA ASN A 168 5.64 8.63 -23.02
C ASN A 168 6.08 8.09 -21.64
N LEU A 169 7.29 7.54 -21.56
CA LEU A 169 7.90 7.10 -20.32
C LEU A 169 8.08 8.27 -19.35
N LEU A 170 7.90 8.00 -18.07
CA LEU A 170 8.09 8.98 -17.00
C LEU A 170 9.35 8.65 -16.18
N THR A 171 10.09 9.70 -15.85
CA THR A 171 11.24 9.65 -14.91
C THR A 171 10.94 10.53 -13.72
N LEU A 172 11.24 10.05 -12.51
CA LEU A 172 11.10 10.80 -11.28
C LEU A 172 12.40 11.51 -10.92
N TYR A 173 12.28 12.78 -10.55
CA TYR A 173 13.37 13.64 -10.05
C TYR A 173 13.02 14.12 -8.66
N ALA A 174 14.01 14.11 -7.76
CA ALA A 174 13.91 14.65 -6.41
C ALA A 174 14.87 15.83 -6.27
N LEU A 175 14.35 17.04 -6.19
CA LEU A 175 15.09 18.27 -5.95
C LEU A 175 15.15 18.55 -4.45
N ASN A 176 16.32 18.48 -3.86
CA ASN A 176 16.55 18.83 -2.46
C ASN A 176 16.32 20.35 -2.27
N THR A 177 15.46 20.69 -1.29
CA THR A 177 15.10 22.11 -1.06
C THR A 177 16.16 22.89 -0.30
N THR A 178 17.17 22.21 0.30
CA THR A 178 18.23 22.86 1.08
C THR A 178 19.43 23.24 0.24
N ASP A 179 19.91 22.34 -0.61
CA ASP A 179 21.15 22.51 -1.39
C ASP A 179 20.90 22.59 -2.90
N SER A 180 19.64 22.49 -3.33
CA SER A 180 19.21 22.53 -4.74
C SER A 180 19.80 21.39 -5.61
N THR A 181 20.32 20.34 -5.01
CA THR A 181 20.75 19.16 -5.77
C THR A 181 19.55 18.36 -6.26
N THR A 182 19.68 17.76 -7.46
CA THR A 182 18.63 16.93 -8.05
C THR A 182 19.12 15.49 -8.17
N THR A 183 18.39 14.56 -7.59
CA THR A 183 18.61 13.12 -7.73
C THR A 183 17.58 12.54 -8.69
N THR A 184 18.02 11.81 -9.71
CA THR A 184 17.13 11.02 -10.58
C THR A 184 16.83 9.70 -9.90
N ILE A 185 15.55 9.37 -9.73
CA ILE A 185 15.10 8.15 -9.08
C ILE A 185 14.71 7.12 -10.14
N GLY A 186 15.55 6.10 -10.27
CA GLY A 186 15.45 5.11 -11.31
C GLY A 186 15.68 5.68 -12.71
N GLY A 187 15.14 5.00 -13.71
CA GLY A 187 15.17 5.44 -15.11
C GLY A 187 13.78 5.74 -15.64
N PRO A 188 13.65 6.02 -16.95
CA PRO A 188 12.35 6.15 -17.59
C PRO A 188 11.56 4.84 -17.50
N ILE A 189 10.33 4.89 -16.98
CA ILE A 189 9.48 3.71 -16.85
C ILE A 189 8.12 3.89 -17.53
N ALA A 190 7.61 2.80 -18.07
CA ALA A 190 6.30 2.74 -18.71
C ALA A 190 5.16 2.61 -17.67
N TYR A 191 3.94 2.78 -18.11
CA TYR A 191 2.75 2.42 -17.36
C TYR A 191 2.81 0.97 -16.89
N LYS A 192 2.41 0.71 -15.62
CA LYS A 192 2.45 -0.58 -14.92
C LYS A 192 3.87 -1.06 -14.54
N ALA A 193 4.86 -0.19 -14.59
CA ALA A 193 6.23 -0.52 -14.22
C ALA A 193 6.67 0.15 -12.92
N ALA A 194 7.67 -0.44 -12.27
CA ALA A 194 8.41 0.12 -11.15
C ALA A 194 9.89 0.26 -11.53
N SER A 195 10.53 1.32 -11.05
CA SER A 195 11.99 1.46 -11.16
C SER A 195 12.72 0.62 -10.10
N GLY A 196 14.03 0.46 -10.24
CA GLY A 196 14.89 0.08 -9.13
C GLY A 196 14.91 1.14 -8.02
N PHE A 197 15.40 0.74 -6.85
CA PHE A 197 15.65 1.66 -5.75
C PHE A 197 16.90 2.51 -6.01
N THR A 198 16.84 3.77 -5.60
CA THR A 198 17.93 4.74 -5.64
C THR A 198 18.16 5.27 -4.24
N ALA A 199 19.42 5.32 -3.79
CA ALA A 199 19.78 5.94 -2.52
C ALA A 199 19.60 7.46 -2.61
N VAL A 200 18.85 8.03 -1.67
CA VAL A 200 18.55 9.47 -1.59
C VAL A 200 18.89 9.94 -0.17
N PRO A 201 19.68 11.02 0.01
CA PRO A 201 19.94 11.58 1.33
C PRO A 201 18.66 11.94 2.08
N ALA A 202 18.67 11.85 3.40
CA ALA A 202 17.56 12.34 4.21
C ALA A 202 17.37 13.86 4.01
N GLY A 203 16.13 14.33 3.87
CA GLY A 203 15.87 15.73 3.60
C GLY A 203 14.43 16.04 3.18
N ILE A 204 14.22 17.28 2.75
CA ILE A 204 12.94 17.76 2.19
C ILE A 204 13.14 17.97 0.70
N TYR A 205 12.23 17.41 -0.10
CA TYR A 205 12.34 17.36 -1.55
C TYR A 205 11.09 17.88 -2.25
N ASN A 206 11.32 18.56 -3.38
CA ASN A 206 10.28 18.74 -4.39
C ASN A 206 10.44 17.62 -5.42
N LEU A 207 9.40 16.84 -5.59
CA LEU A 207 9.36 15.69 -6.52
C LEU A 207 8.72 16.11 -7.83
N TYR A 208 9.32 15.69 -8.94
CA TYR A 208 8.83 15.98 -10.29
C TYR A 208 8.88 14.72 -11.16
N ALA A 209 7.75 14.38 -11.81
CA ALA A 209 7.78 13.37 -12.87
C ALA A 209 7.72 14.07 -14.24
N ARG A 210 8.63 13.69 -15.14
CA ARG A 210 8.79 14.27 -16.48
C ARG A 210 8.80 13.17 -17.53
N TYR A 211 8.32 13.49 -18.72
CA TYR A 211 8.54 12.64 -19.87
C TYR A 211 10.01 12.58 -20.26
N THR A 212 10.42 11.47 -20.87
CA THR A 212 11.74 11.35 -21.50
C THR A 212 11.95 12.51 -22.47
N ASP A 213 13.14 13.10 -22.42
CA ASP A 213 13.56 14.24 -23.27
C ASP A 213 12.74 15.53 -23.06
N SER A 214 12.09 15.68 -21.90
CA SER A 214 11.33 16.88 -21.54
C SER A 214 11.80 17.47 -20.21
N THR A 215 11.95 18.78 -20.16
CA THR A 215 12.21 19.52 -18.91
C THR A 215 10.93 19.96 -18.20
N THR A 216 9.76 19.76 -18.85
CA THR A 216 8.47 20.15 -18.30
C THR A 216 7.97 19.15 -17.26
N ASN A 217 7.67 19.64 -16.05
CA ASN A 217 7.07 18.82 -15.01
C ASN A 217 5.62 18.45 -15.38
N LYS A 218 5.34 17.16 -15.52
CA LYS A 218 3.99 16.64 -15.77
C LYS A 218 3.23 16.39 -14.48
N VAL A 219 3.95 15.99 -13.44
CA VAL A 219 3.41 15.76 -12.10
C VAL A 219 4.40 16.37 -11.11
N SER A 220 3.89 17.03 -10.09
CA SER A 220 4.73 17.64 -9.06
C SER A 220 4.15 17.37 -7.66
N ARG A 221 5.02 17.23 -6.68
CA ARG A 221 4.67 17.23 -5.27
C ARG A 221 5.77 17.92 -4.48
N ASN A 222 5.42 18.98 -3.77
CA ASN A 222 6.38 19.79 -3.03
C ASN A 222 6.49 19.34 -1.57
N ALA A 223 7.61 19.67 -0.95
CA ALA A 223 7.89 19.52 0.48
C ALA A 223 7.70 18.08 1.01
N VAL A 224 8.14 17.08 0.24
CA VAL A 224 8.13 15.68 0.67
C VAL A 224 9.32 15.41 1.57
N THR A 225 9.06 15.01 2.82
CA THR A 225 10.12 14.61 3.75
C THR A 225 10.52 13.16 3.47
N ILE A 226 11.81 12.94 3.23
CA ILE A 226 12.44 11.62 3.11
C ILE A 226 13.33 11.42 4.33
N LEU A 227 12.98 10.46 5.18
CA LEU A 227 13.74 10.12 6.38
C LEU A 227 14.77 9.04 6.06
N GLY A 228 15.96 9.18 6.57
CA GLY A 228 17.02 8.19 6.44
C GLY A 228 16.67 6.86 7.12
N GLY A 229 17.33 5.78 6.71
CA GLY A 229 17.08 4.44 7.22
C GLY A 229 15.76 3.81 6.75
N ARG A 230 15.07 4.39 5.78
CA ARG A 230 13.75 3.94 5.30
C ARG A 230 13.74 3.62 3.82
N MET A 231 12.71 2.87 3.41
CA MET A 231 12.41 2.57 2.02
C MET A 231 11.07 3.22 1.63
N TYR A 232 11.06 3.90 0.48
CA TYR A 232 9.87 4.57 -0.03
C TYR A 232 9.54 4.15 -1.46
N THR A 233 8.25 4.08 -1.74
CA THR A 233 7.73 4.03 -3.12
C THR A 233 6.98 5.31 -3.41
N ILE A 234 7.36 6.02 -4.45
CA ILE A 234 6.63 7.16 -5.00
C ILE A 234 5.78 6.66 -6.16
N GLY A 235 4.47 6.65 -5.98
CA GLY A 235 3.51 6.22 -7.01
C GLY A 235 2.95 7.41 -7.77
N ALA A 236 3.04 7.42 -9.11
CA ALA A 236 2.34 8.40 -9.94
C ALA A 236 0.97 7.86 -10.32
N ARG A 237 -0.08 8.62 -10.04
CA ARG A 237 -1.48 8.29 -10.41
C ARG A 237 -2.20 9.49 -11.01
N GLY A 238 -3.38 9.26 -11.55
CA GLY A 238 -4.25 10.31 -12.07
C GLY A 238 -4.44 10.25 -13.58
N ASN A 239 -5.06 11.30 -14.10
CA ASN A 239 -5.26 11.51 -15.53
C ASN A 239 -4.33 12.65 -16.00
N ILE A 240 -3.37 12.35 -16.88
CA ILE A 240 -2.30 13.29 -17.28
C ILE A 240 -2.84 14.53 -18.02
N THR A 241 -4.07 14.46 -18.55
CA THR A 241 -4.71 15.57 -19.29
C THR A 241 -5.55 16.49 -18.41
N VAL A 242 -5.75 16.13 -17.12
CA VAL A 242 -6.52 16.94 -16.17
C VAL A 242 -5.58 17.88 -15.42
N ALA A 243 -5.83 19.18 -15.52
CA ALA A 243 -4.93 20.19 -14.95
C ALA A 243 -5.08 20.34 -13.43
N SER A 244 -6.27 20.09 -12.86
CA SER A 244 -6.53 20.27 -11.41
C SER A 244 -7.71 19.41 -10.93
N GLY A 245 -7.85 19.27 -9.62
CA GLY A 245 -8.91 18.48 -9.01
C GLY A 245 -8.46 17.08 -8.60
N THR A 246 -9.39 16.28 -8.10
CA THR A 246 -9.10 14.97 -7.47
C THR A 246 -8.52 13.94 -8.42
N THR A 247 -8.79 14.03 -9.71
CA THR A 247 -8.30 13.12 -10.75
C THR A 247 -7.07 13.63 -11.49
N ALA A 248 -6.61 14.86 -11.19
CA ALA A 248 -5.36 15.37 -11.72
C ALA A 248 -4.16 14.48 -11.35
N PRO A 249 -3.06 14.54 -12.12
CA PRO A 249 -1.88 13.77 -11.81
C PRO A 249 -1.33 14.09 -10.43
N ALA A 250 -0.98 13.07 -9.66
CA ALA A 250 -0.42 13.20 -8.32
C ALA A 250 0.70 12.19 -8.08
N LEU A 251 1.61 12.54 -7.18
CA LEU A 251 2.64 11.66 -6.65
C LEU A 251 2.27 11.30 -5.21
N ASP A 252 2.13 10.02 -4.90
CA ASP A 252 1.91 9.54 -3.55
C ASP A 252 3.18 8.93 -2.98
N ASN A 253 3.48 9.27 -1.72
CA ASN A 253 4.63 8.73 -0.99
C ASN A 253 4.14 7.65 -0.02
N THR A 254 4.66 6.45 -0.17
CA THR A 254 4.35 5.31 0.69
C THR A 254 5.64 4.76 1.29
N ALA A 255 5.69 4.69 2.61
CA ALA A 255 6.80 3.98 3.28
C ALA A 255 6.62 2.47 3.09
N ASN A 256 7.68 1.78 2.69
CA ASN A 256 7.70 0.33 2.59
C ASN A 256 8.19 -0.31 3.89
N ARG A 257 9.17 0.33 4.52
CA ARG A 257 9.74 -0.04 5.82
C ARG A 257 10.34 1.18 6.51
#